data_da3000649de43095c37a095f907aee41
#
_entry.id   da3000649de43095c37a095f907aee41
#
_cell.length_a   1.000
_cell.length_b   1.000
_cell.length_c   1.000
_cell.angle_alpha   90.00
_cell.angle_beta   90.00
_cell.angle_gamma   90.00
#
_symmetry.space_group_name_H-M   'P 1'
#
loop_
_entity.id
_entity.type
_entity.pdbx_description
1 polymer ?
#
loop_
_entity_poly.entity_id
_entity_poly.type
_entity_poly.pdbx_seq_one_letter_code
_entity_poly.pdbx_strand_id
1 'polypeptide(L)'
;ELEFKEKRNLIHIYLESVENTYLSKEDGGQEKNNYIKELGKLAKENINFSHSNKIGGSYTIEGTQWTIASMVAQEAGIPLLLPMSKNKYDENSSFLSGCYTLGEILEKQGYQNRILMGSDANFGCTSNFYKQHGNFKIEDTTSLKKEGRLPQDYHVFWGFEDKKVFEFAKEDLTEMAKSNQPFCMELVTIDTHTPDGYICDECKHEYDSQYANVISCQSRQVEAFVRWCQKQEWYENTTIVITGDHKSMSEKFFKHLDKNYLRTPYNCFINSAIEPLQPKNRKFAIFDFYPTILASLGVKIKGEHLGLGTNLF
;
A
#
# COMPACT_ATOMS: atom_id res chain seq x y z
N GLU A 1 13.02 4.44 -21.19
CA GLU A 1 14.39 4.09 -20.73
C GLU A 1 14.50 4.46 -19.26
N LEU A 2 15.03 3.52 -18.43
CA LEU A 2 15.21 3.67 -16.99
C LEU A 2 16.71 3.59 -16.66
N GLU A 3 17.17 4.51 -15.81
CA GLU A 3 18.57 4.55 -15.35
C GLU A 3 18.61 4.42 -13.81
N PHE A 4 19.22 3.35 -13.32
CA PHE A 4 19.48 3.12 -11.90
C PHE A 4 20.91 3.57 -11.57
N LYS A 5 21.03 4.61 -10.75
CA LYS A 5 22.35 5.02 -10.22
C LYS A 5 22.76 4.18 -9.02
N GLU A 6 21.81 3.97 -8.13
CA GLU A 6 21.91 3.17 -6.91
C GLU A 6 20.70 2.25 -6.82
N LYS A 7 20.82 1.15 -6.10
CA LYS A 7 19.73 0.20 -5.88
C LYS A 7 19.25 0.32 -4.44
N ARG A 8 18.28 1.21 -4.23
CA ARG A 8 17.64 1.39 -2.92
C ARG A 8 16.58 0.32 -2.70
N ASN A 9 16.47 -0.17 -1.47
CA ASN A 9 15.36 -1.05 -1.09
C ASN A 9 14.02 -0.31 -1.15
N LEU A 10 12.97 -1.05 -1.43
CA LEU A 10 11.60 -0.59 -1.38
C LEU A 10 10.80 -1.36 -0.33
N ILE A 11 10.10 -0.64 0.53
CA ILE A 11 8.99 -1.19 1.32
C ILE A 11 7.74 -0.45 0.87
N HIS A 12 6.77 -1.16 0.30
CA HIS A 12 5.50 -0.59 -0.14
C HIS A 12 4.36 -1.17 0.70
N ILE A 13 3.64 -0.31 1.41
CA ILE A 13 2.55 -0.70 2.31
C ILE A 13 1.23 -0.23 1.70
N TYR A 14 0.42 -1.19 1.28
CA TYR A 14 -0.97 -0.96 0.87
C TYR A 14 -1.87 -1.06 2.09
N LEU A 15 -2.46 0.05 2.49
CA LEU A 15 -3.39 0.13 3.61
C LEU A 15 -4.82 -0.06 3.10
N GLU A 16 -5.42 -1.18 3.44
CA GLU A 16 -6.80 -1.49 3.09
C GLU A 16 -7.76 -0.36 3.48
N SER A 17 -8.46 0.21 2.51
CA SER A 17 -9.52 1.21 2.71
C SER A 17 -9.11 2.47 3.50
N VAL A 18 -7.82 2.84 3.53
CA VAL A 18 -7.35 4.03 4.27
C VAL A 18 -7.36 5.26 3.39
N GLU A 19 -8.13 6.24 3.81
CA GLU A 19 -8.34 7.49 3.09
C GLU A 19 -8.14 8.72 3.97
N ASN A 20 -7.87 9.84 3.35
CA ASN A 20 -7.62 11.11 4.04
C ASN A 20 -8.86 11.67 4.75
N THR A 21 -10.05 11.18 4.45
CA THR A 21 -11.31 11.52 5.13
C THR A 21 -11.21 11.35 6.63
N TYR A 22 -10.44 10.35 7.11
CA TYR A 22 -10.28 10.02 8.53
C TYR A 22 -9.45 11.04 9.32
N LEU A 23 -8.75 11.95 8.65
CA LEU A 23 -8.07 13.07 9.27
C LEU A 23 -9.08 14.11 9.76
N SER A 24 -8.64 14.98 10.70
CA SER A 24 -9.40 16.17 11.04
C SER A 24 -9.56 17.12 9.86
N LYS A 25 -10.57 18.01 9.91
CA LYS A 25 -10.78 19.06 8.90
C LYS A 25 -9.59 20.00 8.76
N GLU A 26 -8.89 20.23 9.86
CA GLU A 26 -7.68 21.06 9.88
C GLU A 26 -6.58 20.45 9.03
N ASP A 27 -6.42 19.13 9.08
CA ASP A 27 -5.38 18.37 8.37
C ASP A 27 -5.77 18.01 6.93
N GLY A 28 -7.00 18.18 6.52
CA GLY A 28 -7.48 17.90 5.15
C GLY A 28 -8.56 16.82 5.08
N GLY A 29 -8.95 16.23 6.20
CA GLY A 29 -10.04 15.27 6.30
C GLY A 29 -11.41 15.90 6.53
N GLN A 30 -12.34 15.11 7.05
CA GLN A 30 -13.71 15.56 7.36
C GLN A 30 -14.15 15.23 8.77
N GLU A 31 -13.32 14.56 9.54
CA GLU A 31 -13.69 14.10 10.87
C GLU A 31 -13.51 15.22 11.92
N LYS A 32 -14.35 15.18 12.95
CA LYS A 32 -14.19 16.03 14.14
C LYS A 32 -12.97 15.58 14.95
N ASN A 33 -12.81 14.25 15.07
CA ASN A 33 -11.64 13.62 15.67
C ASN A 33 -10.72 13.15 14.54
N ASN A 34 -9.44 13.33 14.71
CA ASN A 34 -8.47 12.73 13.79
C ASN A 34 -8.30 11.25 14.16
N TYR A 35 -8.86 10.34 13.36
CA TYR A 35 -8.74 8.90 13.62
C TYR A 35 -7.40 8.31 13.19
N ILE A 36 -6.66 8.99 12.33
CA ILE A 36 -5.34 8.54 11.83
C ILE A 36 -4.24 9.55 12.19
N LYS A 37 -4.14 9.88 13.48
CA LYS A 37 -3.19 10.89 13.99
C LYS A 37 -1.75 10.56 13.62
N GLU A 38 -1.36 9.30 13.74
CA GLU A 38 -0.01 8.83 13.49
C GLU A 38 0.33 8.87 11.99
N LEU A 39 -0.59 8.44 11.13
CA LEU A 39 -0.45 8.58 9.68
C LEU A 39 -0.43 10.06 9.26
N GLY A 40 -1.27 10.89 9.88
CA GLY A 40 -1.26 12.34 9.67
C GLY A 40 0.09 12.96 10.02
N LYS A 41 0.71 12.51 11.11
CA LYS A 41 2.06 12.93 11.53
C LYS A 41 3.11 12.49 10.51
N LEU A 42 3.09 11.22 10.07
CA LEU A 42 4.00 10.73 9.04
C LEU A 42 3.89 11.54 7.74
N ALA A 43 2.67 11.88 7.31
CA ALA A 43 2.45 12.67 6.11
C ALA A 43 2.93 14.13 6.23
N LYS A 44 2.97 14.69 7.45
CA LYS A 44 3.53 16.03 7.74
C LYS A 44 5.05 16.03 7.82
N GLU A 45 5.64 14.93 8.29
CA GLU A 45 7.09 14.77 8.43
C GLU A 45 7.77 14.37 7.12
N ASN A 46 7.02 13.88 6.13
CA ASN A 46 7.53 13.29 4.90
C ASN A 46 6.77 13.80 3.67
N ILE A 47 7.04 13.23 2.51
CA ILE A 47 6.39 13.63 1.26
C ILE A 47 4.97 13.06 1.21
N ASN A 48 3.99 13.96 1.09
CA ASN A 48 2.60 13.62 0.77
C ASN A 48 2.18 14.37 -0.49
N PHE A 49 1.89 13.64 -1.56
CA PHE A 49 1.30 14.22 -2.76
C PHE A 49 -0.19 14.48 -2.54
N SER A 50 -0.62 15.69 -2.83
CA SER A 50 -1.98 16.14 -2.49
C SER A 50 -2.62 16.97 -3.59
N HIS A 51 -3.94 16.76 -3.76
CA HIS A 51 -4.79 17.58 -4.60
C HIS A 51 -5.05 18.99 -4.02
N SER A 52 -4.71 19.20 -2.75
CA SER A 52 -4.92 20.44 -2.01
C SER A 52 -3.62 20.93 -1.35
N ASN A 53 -3.68 22.04 -0.64
CA ASN A 53 -2.57 22.55 0.18
C ASN A 53 -2.40 21.81 1.53
N LYS A 54 -3.37 20.94 1.89
CA LYS A 54 -3.34 20.10 3.09
C LYS A 54 -2.92 18.68 2.75
N ILE A 55 -3.00 17.74 3.71
CA ILE A 55 -2.85 16.31 3.43
C ILE A 55 -4.00 15.90 2.52
N GLY A 56 -3.67 15.13 1.50
CA GLY A 56 -4.63 14.66 0.51
C GLY A 56 -4.04 13.54 -0.34
N GLY A 57 -4.68 13.24 -1.47
CA GLY A 57 -4.27 12.13 -2.30
C GLY A 57 -4.79 12.22 -3.73
N SER A 58 -4.71 11.09 -4.42
CA SER A 58 -5.07 10.92 -5.82
C SER A 58 -6.57 10.95 -6.05
N TYR A 59 -6.97 11.32 -7.26
CA TYR A 59 -8.34 11.11 -7.75
C TYR A 59 -8.57 9.61 -8.00
N THR A 60 -9.74 9.13 -7.62
CA THR A 60 -10.17 7.76 -7.90
C THR A 60 -10.62 7.66 -9.35
N ILE A 61 -10.09 6.70 -10.07
CA ILE A 61 -10.42 6.41 -11.47
C ILE A 61 -11.13 5.04 -11.52
N GLU A 62 -12.01 4.86 -12.50
CA GLU A 62 -12.63 3.56 -12.73
C GLU A 62 -11.56 2.49 -13.02
N GLY A 63 -11.75 1.28 -12.47
CA GLY A 63 -10.77 0.20 -12.55
C GLY A 63 -9.61 0.30 -11.55
N THR A 64 -9.75 1.16 -10.50
CA THR A 64 -8.76 1.28 -9.40
C THR A 64 -9.41 1.25 -8.01
N GLN A 65 -10.67 0.77 -7.91
CA GLN A 65 -11.53 1.02 -6.76
C GLN A 65 -11.59 -0.15 -5.77
N TRP A 66 -10.74 -1.13 -5.91
CA TRP A 66 -10.61 -2.29 -5.02
C TRP A 66 -9.16 -2.77 -5.01
N THR A 67 -8.79 -3.56 -4.03
CA THR A 67 -7.40 -3.83 -3.65
C THR A 67 -6.51 -4.19 -4.83
N ILE A 68 -6.77 -5.30 -5.54
CA ILE A 68 -5.89 -5.72 -6.65
C ILE A 68 -5.91 -4.72 -7.82
N ALA A 69 -7.03 -4.06 -8.09
CA ALA A 69 -7.10 -3.06 -9.16
C ALA A 69 -6.23 -1.84 -8.84
N SER A 70 -6.21 -1.44 -7.59
CA SER A 70 -5.31 -0.38 -7.11
C SER A 70 -3.84 -0.82 -7.16
N MET A 71 -3.54 -2.05 -6.75
CA MET A 71 -2.18 -2.60 -6.82
C MET A 71 -1.68 -2.66 -8.26
N VAL A 72 -2.49 -3.16 -9.21
CA VAL A 72 -2.15 -3.16 -10.65
C VAL A 72 -1.93 -1.74 -11.16
N ALA A 73 -2.73 -0.77 -10.72
CA ALA A 73 -2.55 0.63 -11.11
C ALA A 73 -1.23 1.20 -10.60
N GLN A 74 -0.80 0.85 -9.39
CA GLN A 74 0.46 1.32 -8.80
C GLN A 74 1.68 0.53 -9.30
N GLU A 75 1.48 -0.70 -9.76
CA GLU A 75 2.53 -1.57 -10.29
C GLU A 75 2.76 -1.42 -11.80
N ALA A 76 1.72 -1.11 -12.57
CA ALA A 76 1.76 -1.12 -14.03
C ALA A 76 1.19 0.16 -14.68
N GLY A 77 0.59 1.05 -13.90
CA GLY A 77 -0.01 2.29 -14.41
C GLY A 77 -1.22 2.05 -15.32
N ILE A 78 -2.01 1.01 -15.10
CA ILE A 78 -3.19 0.65 -15.90
C ILE A 78 -4.40 0.33 -15.01
N PRO A 79 -5.64 0.50 -15.50
CA PRO A 79 -6.84 0.06 -14.79
C PRO A 79 -7.01 -1.46 -14.90
N LEU A 80 -7.66 -2.06 -13.90
CA LEU A 80 -8.08 -3.45 -13.91
C LEU A 80 -9.60 -3.55 -13.85
N LEU A 81 -10.20 -4.05 -14.91
CA LEU A 81 -11.64 -4.28 -15.01
C LEU A 81 -11.92 -5.79 -15.04
N LEU A 82 -12.10 -6.37 -13.87
CA LEU A 82 -12.51 -7.77 -13.69
C LEU A 82 -13.82 -7.84 -12.91
N PRO A 83 -14.71 -8.81 -13.24
CA PRO A 83 -15.88 -9.07 -12.42
C PRO A 83 -15.43 -9.68 -11.08
N MET A 84 -15.57 -8.96 -9.96
CA MET A 84 -15.14 -9.42 -8.63
C MET A 84 -15.68 -10.81 -8.24
N SER A 85 -16.87 -11.17 -8.70
CA SER A 85 -17.52 -12.46 -8.37
C SER A 85 -17.10 -13.65 -9.26
N LYS A 86 -16.30 -13.46 -10.30
CA LYS A 86 -15.96 -14.49 -11.30
C LYS A 86 -14.45 -14.66 -11.54
N ASN A 87 -13.64 -14.22 -10.60
CA ASN A 87 -12.17 -14.20 -10.68
C ASN A 87 -11.51 -15.58 -10.53
N LYS A 88 -11.98 -16.58 -11.23
CA LYS A 88 -11.33 -17.89 -11.23
C LYS A 88 -10.48 -18.02 -12.49
N TYR A 89 -9.27 -17.45 -12.43
CA TYR A 89 -8.23 -17.82 -13.37
C TYR A 89 -7.49 -19.04 -12.81
N ASP A 90 -7.20 -19.99 -13.68
CA ASP A 90 -6.30 -21.10 -13.38
C ASP A 90 -4.91 -20.54 -12.99
N GLU A 91 -4.23 -21.19 -12.07
CA GLU A 91 -2.87 -20.79 -11.64
C GLU A 91 -1.89 -20.65 -12.81
N ASN A 92 -2.10 -21.37 -13.89
CA ASN A 92 -1.28 -21.34 -15.10
C ASN A 92 -1.80 -20.36 -16.17
N SER A 93 -2.92 -19.70 -15.94
CA SER A 93 -3.47 -18.74 -16.89
C SER A 93 -2.59 -17.50 -16.95
N SER A 94 -2.26 -17.05 -18.16
CA SER A 94 -1.56 -15.80 -18.39
C SER A 94 -2.44 -14.62 -17.91
N PHE A 95 -1.92 -13.79 -17.04
CA PHE A 95 -2.62 -12.65 -16.49
C PHE A 95 -1.88 -11.35 -16.79
N LEU A 96 -2.52 -10.43 -17.51
CA LEU A 96 -1.98 -9.13 -17.91
C LEU A 96 -0.61 -9.18 -18.61
N SER A 97 -0.36 -10.20 -19.42
CA SER A 97 0.94 -10.46 -20.08
C SER A 97 1.47 -9.32 -20.96
N GLY A 98 0.63 -8.33 -21.30
CA GLY A 98 1.02 -7.12 -22.04
C GLY A 98 1.54 -5.98 -21.18
N CYS A 99 1.54 -6.13 -19.85
CA CYS A 99 2.04 -5.12 -18.92
C CYS A 99 3.55 -5.29 -18.69
N TYR A 100 4.18 -4.19 -18.30
CA TYR A 100 5.52 -4.19 -17.72
C TYR A 100 5.45 -3.50 -16.36
N THR A 101 5.77 -4.22 -15.31
CA THR A 101 5.46 -3.81 -13.94
C THR A 101 6.68 -3.32 -13.18
N LEU A 102 6.43 -2.63 -12.06
CA LEU A 102 7.44 -2.27 -11.07
C LEU A 102 8.22 -3.51 -10.62
N GLY A 103 7.50 -4.60 -10.27
CA GLY A 103 8.11 -5.86 -9.85
C GLY A 103 9.06 -6.45 -10.88
N GLU A 104 8.69 -6.46 -12.17
CA GLU A 104 9.57 -6.94 -13.26
C GLU A 104 10.79 -6.03 -13.46
N ILE A 105 10.63 -4.71 -13.31
CA ILE A 105 11.74 -3.76 -13.37
C ILE A 105 12.74 -4.07 -12.27
N LEU A 106 12.26 -4.23 -11.03
CA LEU A 106 13.11 -4.50 -9.87
C LEU A 106 13.77 -5.88 -9.93
N GLU A 107 13.02 -6.93 -10.35
CA GLU A 107 13.58 -8.27 -10.56
C GLU A 107 14.75 -8.25 -11.54
N LYS A 108 14.60 -7.59 -12.70
CA LYS A 108 15.68 -7.42 -13.67
C LYS A 108 16.90 -6.68 -13.14
N GLN A 109 16.72 -5.88 -12.11
CA GLN A 109 17.81 -5.21 -11.39
C GLN A 109 18.41 -6.07 -10.27
N GLY A 110 17.94 -7.29 -10.07
CA GLY A 110 18.43 -8.25 -9.08
C GLY A 110 17.85 -8.07 -7.69
N TYR A 111 16.67 -7.44 -7.57
CA TYR A 111 15.95 -7.35 -6.30
C TYR A 111 15.35 -8.70 -5.90
N GLN A 112 15.30 -8.95 -4.59
CA GLN A 112 14.44 -9.97 -4.02
C GLN A 112 13.04 -9.35 -3.86
N ASN A 113 12.04 -9.90 -4.54
CA ASN A 113 10.67 -9.42 -4.45
C ASN A 113 9.85 -10.32 -3.53
N ARG A 114 9.17 -9.74 -2.56
CA ARG A 114 8.28 -10.44 -1.63
C ARG A 114 7.02 -9.63 -1.37
N ILE A 115 5.87 -10.32 -1.33
CA ILE A 115 4.59 -9.73 -0.91
C ILE A 115 4.01 -10.53 0.24
N LEU A 116 3.61 -9.84 1.30
CA LEU A 116 2.95 -10.39 2.48
C LEU A 116 1.58 -9.75 2.65
N MET A 117 0.55 -10.55 2.75
CA MET A 117 -0.83 -10.08 2.87
C MET A 117 -1.63 -10.85 3.89
N GLY A 118 -2.46 -10.16 4.66
CA GLY A 118 -3.31 -10.74 5.72
C GLY A 118 -4.47 -11.60 5.20
N SER A 119 -4.64 -11.76 3.89
CA SER A 119 -5.72 -12.50 3.24
C SER A 119 -5.19 -13.60 2.32
N ASP A 120 -6.09 -14.24 1.56
CA ASP A 120 -5.74 -15.24 0.53
C ASP A 120 -5.41 -14.55 -0.79
N ALA A 121 -4.19 -14.74 -1.29
CA ALA A 121 -3.70 -14.16 -2.53
C ALA A 121 -4.38 -14.72 -3.80
N ASN A 122 -5.16 -15.79 -3.71
CA ASN A 122 -5.93 -16.29 -4.84
C ASN A 122 -7.13 -15.38 -5.18
N PHE A 123 -7.56 -14.54 -4.22
CA PHE A 123 -8.62 -13.58 -4.50
C PHE A 123 -8.15 -12.52 -5.50
N GLY A 124 -9.00 -12.22 -6.49
CA GLY A 124 -8.74 -11.18 -7.49
C GLY A 124 -7.54 -11.44 -8.41
N CYS A 125 -7.07 -12.69 -8.51
CA CYS A 125 -5.87 -13.05 -9.29
C CYS A 125 -4.58 -12.42 -8.80
N THR A 126 -4.52 -12.01 -7.53
CA THR A 126 -3.34 -11.38 -6.95
C THR A 126 -2.11 -12.27 -7.06
N SER A 127 -2.26 -13.57 -6.76
CA SER A 127 -1.15 -14.52 -6.86
C SER A 127 -0.64 -14.70 -8.30
N ASN A 128 -1.56 -14.73 -9.30
CA ASN A 128 -1.19 -14.80 -10.71
C ASN A 128 -0.36 -13.58 -11.11
N PHE A 129 -0.85 -12.38 -10.72
CA PHE A 129 -0.19 -11.13 -11.03
C PHE A 129 1.24 -11.09 -10.47
N TYR A 130 1.41 -11.28 -9.18
CA TYR A 130 2.71 -11.14 -8.52
C TYR A 130 3.70 -12.24 -8.87
N LYS A 131 3.25 -13.48 -9.12
CA LYS A 131 4.13 -14.56 -9.60
C LYS A 131 4.64 -14.30 -11.03
N GLN A 132 3.75 -13.80 -11.91
CA GLN A 132 4.09 -13.60 -13.33
C GLN A 132 4.81 -12.29 -13.60
N HIS A 133 4.63 -11.28 -12.73
CA HIS A 133 5.15 -9.93 -12.91
C HIS A 133 6.15 -9.56 -11.81
N GLY A 134 7.35 -10.15 -11.85
CA GLY A 134 8.42 -9.85 -10.93
C GLY A 134 8.78 -10.97 -9.97
N ASN A 135 8.22 -12.18 -10.17
CA ASN A 135 8.57 -13.41 -9.46
C ASN A 135 8.57 -13.25 -7.93
N PHE A 136 7.54 -12.60 -7.41
CA PHE A 136 7.41 -12.39 -5.97
C PHE A 136 7.25 -13.68 -5.18
N LYS A 137 7.97 -13.82 -4.07
CA LYS A 137 7.60 -14.77 -3.03
C LYS A 137 6.31 -14.28 -2.39
N ILE A 138 5.24 -15.09 -2.50
CA ILE A 138 3.94 -14.74 -1.93
C ILE A 138 3.80 -15.37 -0.55
N GLU A 139 3.54 -14.53 0.45
CA GLU A 139 3.25 -14.91 1.82
C GLU A 139 1.84 -14.46 2.18
N ASP A 140 0.95 -15.42 2.24
CA ASP A 140 -0.47 -15.26 2.50
C ASP A 140 -0.96 -16.29 3.52
N THR A 141 -2.24 -16.30 3.82
CA THR A 141 -2.82 -17.28 4.76
C THR A 141 -2.47 -18.72 4.40
N THR A 142 -2.48 -19.05 3.12
CA THR A 142 -2.25 -20.42 2.64
C THR A 142 -0.76 -20.81 2.73
N SER A 143 0.12 -19.96 2.25
CA SER A 143 1.57 -20.22 2.25
C SER A 143 2.14 -20.25 3.67
N LEU A 144 1.75 -19.31 4.54
CA LEU A 144 2.21 -19.25 5.92
C LEU A 144 1.76 -20.45 6.76
N LYS A 145 0.56 -20.98 6.53
CA LYS A 145 0.10 -22.25 7.12
C LYS A 145 0.95 -23.42 6.64
N LYS A 146 1.23 -23.49 5.34
CA LYS A 146 2.08 -24.54 4.74
C LYS A 146 3.51 -24.48 5.28
N GLU A 147 4.04 -23.30 5.54
CA GLU A 147 5.37 -23.08 6.11
C GLU A 147 5.40 -23.30 7.65
N GLY A 148 4.24 -23.50 8.30
CA GLY A 148 4.13 -23.68 9.74
C GLY A 148 4.31 -22.40 10.57
N ARG A 149 4.32 -21.23 9.92
CA ARG A 149 4.39 -19.91 10.57
C ARG A 149 3.04 -19.47 11.11
N LEU A 150 1.95 -20.00 10.54
CA LEU A 150 0.58 -19.78 11.00
C LEU A 150 -0.06 -21.14 11.31
N PRO A 151 -0.76 -21.32 12.47
CA PRO A 151 -1.48 -22.56 12.78
C PRO A 151 -2.48 -22.93 11.67
N GLN A 152 -2.67 -24.24 11.42
CA GLN A 152 -3.52 -24.72 10.33
C GLN A 152 -4.99 -24.27 10.47
N ASP A 153 -5.49 -24.18 11.67
CA ASP A 153 -6.85 -23.76 12.04
C ASP A 153 -6.97 -22.24 12.28
N TYR A 154 -5.86 -21.50 12.18
CA TYR A 154 -5.90 -20.04 12.37
C TYR A 154 -6.70 -19.36 11.28
N HIS A 155 -7.73 -18.63 11.68
CA HIS A 155 -8.50 -17.78 10.78
C HIS A 155 -9.22 -16.71 11.58
N VAL A 156 -8.92 -15.46 11.29
CA VAL A 156 -9.65 -14.30 11.81
C VAL A 156 -10.00 -13.39 10.66
N PHE A 157 -11.23 -12.90 10.64
CA PHE A 157 -11.75 -11.99 9.62
C PHE A 157 -11.57 -12.54 8.21
N TRP A 158 -10.65 -12.00 7.40
CA TRP A 158 -10.35 -12.46 6.03
C TRP A 158 -9.09 -13.32 5.93
N GLY A 159 -8.49 -13.66 7.05
CA GLY A 159 -7.27 -14.49 7.10
C GLY A 159 -6.53 -14.34 8.40
N PHE A 160 -5.63 -13.34 8.51
CA PHE A 160 -4.96 -12.97 9.75
C PHE A 160 -4.78 -11.44 9.85
N GLU A 161 -4.81 -10.94 11.08
CA GLU A 161 -4.86 -9.53 11.42
C GLU A 161 -3.57 -8.76 11.09
N ASP A 162 -3.68 -7.44 10.97
CA ASP A 162 -2.57 -6.52 10.64
C ASP A 162 -1.40 -6.60 11.63
N LYS A 163 -1.67 -6.85 12.90
CA LYS A 163 -0.63 -7.09 13.92
C LYS A 163 0.33 -8.20 13.45
N LYS A 164 -0.20 -9.33 12.98
CA LYS A 164 0.62 -10.43 12.45
C LYS A 164 1.27 -10.09 11.12
N VAL A 165 0.62 -9.30 10.27
CA VAL A 165 1.26 -8.80 9.04
C VAL A 165 2.55 -8.05 9.39
N PHE A 166 2.51 -7.14 10.36
CA PHE A 166 3.70 -6.39 10.77
C PHE A 166 4.72 -7.24 11.55
N GLU A 167 4.29 -8.24 12.32
CA GLU A 167 5.18 -9.20 12.98
C GLU A 167 5.98 -10.00 11.93
N PHE A 168 5.30 -10.65 10.99
CA PHE A 168 5.94 -11.41 9.91
C PHE A 168 6.80 -10.52 9.00
N ALA A 169 6.35 -9.31 8.70
CA ALA A 169 7.13 -8.36 7.92
C ALA A 169 8.49 -8.02 8.56
N LYS A 170 8.54 -7.88 9.89
CA LYS A 170 9.80 -7.65 10.61
C LYS A 170 10.74 -8.85 10.53
N GLU A 171 10.21 -10.07 10.64
CA GLU A 171 10.98 -11.31 10.49
C GLU A 171 11.56 -11.40 9.09
N ASP A 172 10.72 -11.19 8.07
CA ASP A 172 11.08 -11.31 6.66
C ASP A 172 12.10 -10.25 6.24
N LEU A 173 11.92 -9.00 6.64
CA LEU A 173 12.88 -7.93 6.37
C LEU A 173 14.23 -8.20 7.05
N THR A 174 14.20 -8.77 8.27
CA THR A 174 15.43 -9.17 8.97
C THR A 174 16.15 -10.29 8.23
N GLU A 175 15.41 -11.21 7.62
CA GLU A 175 15.98 -12.26 6.78
C GLU A 175 16.54 -11.70 5.47
N MET A 176 15.73 -10.94 4.73
CA MET A 176 16.10 -10.38 3.43
C MET A 176 17.35 -9.49 3.52
N ALA A 177 17.47 -8.72 4.60
CA ALA A 177 18.60 -7.83 4.83
C ALA A 177 19.94 -8.54 5.07
N LYS A 178 19.94 -9.85 5.36
CA LYS A 178 21.19 -10.65 5.50
C LYS A 178 21.87 -10.89 4.17
N SER A 179 21.15 -10.74 3.08
CA SER A 179 21.70 -10.87 1.73
C SER A 179 22.24 -9.51 1.26
N ASN A 180 23.20 -9.56 0.32
CA ASN A 180 23.73 -8.35 -0.33
C ASN A 180 22.82 -7.87 -1.49
N GLN A 181 21.66 -8.50 -1.70
CA GLN A 181 20.73 -8.11 -2.74
C GLN A 181 19.79 -7.00 -2.24
N PRO A 182 19.45 -6.03 -3.08
CA PRO A 182 18.38 -5.10 -2.75
C PRO A 182 17.06 -5.86 -2.66
N PHE A 183 16.12 -5.34 -1.88
CA PHE A 183 14.83 -5.98 -1.70
C PHE A 183 13.66 -5.03 -2.03
N CYS A 184 12.58 -5.65 -2.49
CA CYS A 184 11.25 -5.06 -2.56
C CYS A 184 10.31 -5.88 -1.68
N MET A 185 9.80 -5.27 -0.63
CA MET A 185 8.83 -5.88 0.29
C MET A 185 7.50 -5.13 0.17
N GLU A 186 6.47 -5.81 -0.26
CA GLU A 186 5.11 -5.28 -0.30
C GLU A 186 4.27 -5.86 0.83
N LEU A 187 3.53 -5.00 1.51
CA LEU A 187 2.64 -5.37 2.61
C LEU A 187 1.21 -4.96 2.27
N VAL A 188 0.25 -5.85 2.50
CA VAL A 188 -1.18 -5.57 2.30
C VAL A 188 -1.92 -5.84 3.60
N THR A 189 -2.46 -4.77 4.20
CA THR A 189 -3.24 -4.85 5.44
C THR A 189 -4.68 -5.28 5.16
N ILE A 190 -5.43 -5.66 6.20
CA ILE A 190 -6.78 -6.19 6.05
C ILE A 190 -7.78 -5.73 7.12
N ASP A 191 -7.33 -5.33 8.32
CA ASP A 191 -8.22 -5.08 9.46
C ASP A 191 -9.25 -3.99 9.20
N THR A 192 -8.95 -3.01 8.35
CA THR A 192 -9.85 -1.91 7.98
C THR A 192 -10.84 -2.24 6.86
N HIS A 193 -10.92 -3.50 6.44
CA HIS A 193 -11.88 -3.94 5.41
C HIS A 193 -13.32 -3.78 5.88
N THR A 194 -14.20 -3.39 4.93
CA THR A 194 -15.66 -3.24 5.16
C THR A 194 -16.30 -4.55 5.68
N PRO A 195 -17.41 -4.49 6.45
CA PRO A 195 -18.19 -3.28 6.79
C PRO A 195 -17.68 -2.47 7.97
N ASP A 196 -17.15 -3.09 9.03
CA ASP A 196 -16.81 -2.44 10.30
C ASP A 196 -15.38 -2.74 10.77
N GLY A 197 -14.58 -3.42 9.94
CA GLY A 197 -13.24 -3.82 10.25
C GLY A 197 -13.14 -4.91 11.32
N TYR A 198 -11.91 -5.29 11.66
CA TYR A 198 -11.59 -6.27 12.70
C TYR A 198 -10.93 -5.62 13.90
N ILE A 199 -11.51 -5.83 15.09
CA ILE A 199 -10.92 -5.40 16.37
C ILE A 199 -9.92 -6.47 16.83
N CYS A 200 -8.63 -6.19 16.74
CA CYS A 200 -7.60 -7.01 17.35
C CYS A 200 -7.36 -6.65 18.83
N ASP A 201 -6.54 -7.42 19.53
CA ASP A 201 -6.22 -7.23 20.94
C ASP A 201 -5.42 -5.93 21.24
N GLU A 202 -4.83 -5.30 20.23
CA GLU A 202 -4.14 -4.00 20.36
C GLU A 202 -5.06 -2.80 20.15
N CYS A 203 -6.29 -3.02 19.67
CA CYS A 203 -7.23 -1.95 19.42
C CYS A 203 -7.77 -1.36 20.74
N LYS A 204 -7.65 -0.04 20.87
CA LYS A 204 -8.28 0.70 21.97
C LYS A 204 -9.72 1.01 21.61
N HIS A 205 -10.58 1.06 22.62
CA HIS A 205 -11.98 1.47 22.50
C HIS A 205 -12.14 2.95 22.84
N GLU A 206 -11.57 3.83 21.99
CA GLU A 206 -11.56 5.28 22.20
C GLU A 206 -12.79 5.99 21.60
N TYR A 207 -13.47 5.32 20.68
CA TYR A 207 -14.61 5.85 19.93
C TYR A 207 -15.82 4.91 19.99
N ASP A 208 -17.02 5.47 19.86
CA ASP A 208 -18.26 4.67 19.83
C ASP A 208 -18.35 3.78 18.57
N SER A 209 -17.73 4.20 17.48
CA SER A 209 -17.66 3.44 16.23
C SER A 209 -16.55 2.40 16.28
N GLN A 210 -16.90 1.11 16.07
CA GLN A 210 -15.91 0.04 15.89
C GLN A 210 -14.94 0.38 14.77
N TYR A 211 -15.44 0.82 13.62
CA TYR A 211 -14.61 1.13 12.46
C TYR A 211 -13.59 2.24 12.76
N ALA A 212 -13.98 3.28 13.51
CA ALA A 212 -13.06 4.33 13.94
C ALA A 212 -11.94 3.79 14.86
N ASN A 213 -12.28 2.85 15.76
CA ASN A 213 -11.29 2.20 16.62
C ASN A 213 -10.30 1.34 15.82
N VAL A 214 -10.77 0.61 14.81
CA VAL A 214 -9.93 -0.19 13.91
C VAL A 214 -8.99 0.69 13.09
N ILE A 215 -9.51 1.74 12.46
CA ILE A 215 -8.72 2.72 11.69
C ILE A 215 -7.63 3.34 12.58
N SER A 216 -7.98 3.74 13.79
CA SER A 216 -7.03 4.32 14.74
C SER A 216 -5.98 3.31 15.22
N CYS A 217 -6.37 2.04 15.37
CA CYS A 217 -5.47 0.96 15.70
C CYS A 217 -4.43 0.76 14.59
N GLN A 218 -4.88 0.63 13.35
CA GLN A 218 -3.99 0.49 12.19
C GLN A 218 -3.02 1.66 12.05
N SER A 219 -3.49 2.90 12.25
CA SER A 219 -2.64 4.10 12.22
C SER A 219 -1.45 3.99 13.19
N ARG A 220 -1.70 3.53 14.43
CA ARG A 220 -0.64 3.28 15.42
C ARG A 220 0.30 2.15 15.02
N GLN A 221 -0.24 1.05 14.51
CA GLN A 221 0.57 -0.11 14.08
C GLN A 221 1.50 0.25 12.92
N VAL A 222 1.00 1.01 11.93
CA VAL A 222 1.81 1.48 10.80
C VAL A 222 2.92 2.41 11.27
N GLU A 223 2.62 3.39 12.13
CA GLU A 223 3.68 4.26 12.68
C GLU A 223 4.73 3.44 13.45
N ALA A 224 4.29 2.53 14.30
CA ALA A 224 5.20 1.67 15.08
C ALA A 224 6.11 0.82 14.17
N PHE A 225 5.57 0.29 13.06
CA PHE A 225 6.34 -0.44 12.07
C PHE A 225 7.35 0.46 11.35
N VAL A 226 6.95 1.65 10.91
CA VAL A 226 7.85 2.64 10.29
C VAL A 226 8.98 3.02 11.26
N ARG A 227 8.65 3.30 12.54
CA ARG A 227 9.68 3.64 13.55
C ARG A 227 10.62 2.47 13.84
N TRP A 228 10.14 1.23 13.73
CA TRP A 228 11.01 0.05 13.78
C TRP A 228 11.95 -0.01 12.56
N CYS A 229 11.45 0.20 11.34
CA CYS A 229 12.27 0.27 10.14
C CYS A 229 13.38 1.32 10.25
N GLN A 230 13.05 2.50 10.79
CA GLN A 230 13.99 3.61 10.97
C GLN A 230 15.17 3.30 11.90
N LYS A 231 15.10 2.25 12.69
CA LYS A 231 16.16 1.80 13.59
C LYS A 231 17.06 0.72 12.98
N GLN A 232 16.75 0.25 11.77
CA GLN A 232 17.50 -0.81 11.12
C GLN A 232 18.69 -0.24 10.32
N GLU A 233 19.79 -0.97 10.25
CA GLU A 233 21.00 -0.57 9.52
C GLU A 233 20.74 -0.34 8.02
N TRP A 234 19.81 -1.09 7.44
CA TRP A 234 19.44 -0.98 6.03
C TRP A 234 18.54 0.23 5.71
N TYR A 235 18.01 0.94 6.73
CA TYR A 235 17.04 2.01 6.52
C TYR A 235 17.60 3.18 5.69
N GLU A 236 18.86 3.55 5.86
CA GLU A 236 19.47 4.66 5.09
C GLU A 236 19.31 4.46 3.59
N ASN A 237 19.41 3.19 3.13
CA ASN A 237 19.24 2.81 1.72
C ASN A 237 17.85 2.22 1.44
N THR A 238 16.80 2.70 2.10
CA THR A 238 15.44 2.19 1.93
C THR A 238 14.44 3.32 1.80
N THR A 239 13.60 3.26 0.78
CA THR A 239 12.41 4.11 0.65
C THR A 239 11.19 3.34 1.12
N ILE A 240 10.37 3.96 1.98
CA ILE A 240 9.08 3.40 2.41
C ILE A 240 7.97 4.20 1.73
N VAL A 241 7.11 3.52 0.99
CA VAL A 241 5.92 4.08 0.37
C VAL A 241 4.70 3.52 1.07
N ILE A 242 3.80 4.38 1.52
CA ILE A 242 2.55 4.00 2.17
C ILE A 242 1.40 4.57 1.35
N THR A 243 0.51 3.72 0.87
CA THR A 243 -0.67 4.14 0.11
C THR A 243 -1.94 3.50 0.66
N GLY A 244 -3.00 4.28 0.83
CA GLY A 244 -4.33 3.70 0.90
C GLY A 244 -4.64 3.08 -0.46
N ASP A 245 -5.08 1.84 -0.48
CA ASP A 245 -5.33 1.14 -1.75
C ASP A 245 -6.53 1.72 -2.50
N HIS A 246 -7.65 1.94 -1.82
CA HIS A 246 -8.85 2.57 -2.36
C HIS A 246 -9.68 3.25 -1.27
N LYS A 247 -10.74 3.94 -1.68
CA LYS A 247 -11.72 4.51 -0.73
C LYS A 247 -12.53 3.40 -0.08
N SER A 248 -12.78 3.54 1.22
CA SER A 248 -13.60 2.59 1.96
C SER A 248 -15.03 2.47 1.39
N MET A 249 -15.51 1.22 1.38
CA MET A 249 -16.89 0.88 0.99
C MET A 249 -17.85 0.87 2.19
N SER A 250 -17.42 1.29 3.38
CA SER A 250 -18.24 1.34 4.60
C SER A 250 -19.23 2.52 4.59
N GLU A 251 -20.22 2.49 3.71
CA GLU A 251 -21.15 3.60 3.45
C GLU A 251 -21.80 4.20 4.72
N LYS A 252 -22.07 3.37 5.71
CA LYS A 252 -22.69 3.82 6.97
C LYS A 252 -21.79 4.80 7.73
N PHE A 253 -20.48 4.58 7.69
CA PHE A 253 -19.49 5.41 8.37
C PHE A 253 -19.43 6.82 7.79
N PHE A 254 -19.71 6.98 6.50
CA PHE A 254 -19.58 8.24 5.77
C PHE A 254 -20.86 9.06 5.61
N LYS A 255 -21.96 8.66 6.24
CA LYS A 255 -23.27 9.36 6.12
C LYS A 255 -23.25 10.84 6.54
N HIS A 256 -22.31 11.22 7.41
CA HIS A 256 -22.17 12.57 7.94
C HIS A 256 -21.31 13.50 7.08
N LEU A 257 -20.68 12.99 6.02
CA LEU A 257 -19.77 13.78 5.21
C LEU A 257 -20.47 14.86 4.40
N ASP A 258 -19.75 15.97 4.19
CA ASP A 258 -20.10 16.95 3.18
C ASP A 258 -20.07 16.31 1.79
N LYS A 259 -21.14 16.43 1.04
CA LYS A 259 -21.26 15.85 -0.33
C LYS A 259 -20.26 16.44 -1.33
N ASN A 260 -19.74 17.63 -1.05
CA ASN A 260 -18.75 18.30 -1.90
C ASN A 260 -17.30 17.93 -1.52
N TYR A 261 -17.10 17.18 -0.44
CA TYR A 261 -15.76 16.77 -0.05
C TYR A 261 -15.22 15.69 -1.00
N LEU A 262 -14.03 15.93 -1.53
CA LEU A 262 -13.34 14.96 -2.37
C LEU A 262 -12.63 13.93 -1.49
N ARG A 263 -13.17 12.73 -1.42
CA ARG A 263 -12.54 11.59 -0.74
C ARG A 263 -11.35 11.10 -1.58
N THR A 264 -10.18 10.99 -0.95
CA THR A 264 -8.93 10.54 -1.60
C THR A 264 -8.22 9.51 -0.74
N PRO A 265 -7.64 8.43 -1.33
CA PRO A 265 -6.77 7.51 -0.60
C PRO A 265 -5.54 8.23 0.00
N TYR A 266 -5.06 7.73 1.13
CA TYR A 266 -3.86 8.23 1.81
C TYR A 266 -2.59 7.92 0.99
N ASN A 267 -1.56 8.78 1.09
CA ASN A 267 -0.22 8.46 0.60
C ASN A 267 0.87 9.15 1.42
N CYS A 268 2.02 8.49 1.52
CA CYS A 268 3.21 9.04 2.17
C CYS A 268 4.47 8.36 1.62
N PHE A 269 5.49 9.14 1.24
CA PHE A 269 6.78 8.65 0.78
C PHE A 269 7.84 9.06 1.80
N ILE A 270 8.49 8.08 2.42
CA ILE A 270 9.44 8.25 3.51
C ILE A 270 10.84 7.89 3.03
N ASN A 271 11.82 8.72 3.35
CA ASN A 271 13.21 8.53 2.95
C ASN A 271 13.38 8.35 1.43
N SER A 272 12.68 9.17 0.65
CA SER A 272 12.85 9.21 -0.81
C SER A 272 14.27 9.66 -1.19
N ALA A 273 14.81 9.11 -2.28
CA ALA A 273 16.10 9.51 -2.82
C ALA A 273 16.12 10.92 -3.41
N ILE A 274 14.96 11.47 -3.73
CA ILE A 274 14.78 12.80 -4.32
C ILE A 274 13.62 13.54 -3.68
N GLU A 275 13.62 14.86 -3.79
CA GLU A 275 12.57 15.74 -3.30
C GLU A 275 11.67 16.22 -4.44
N PRO A 276 10.34 16.29 -4.26
CA PRO A 276 9.45 16.77 -5.28
C PRO A 276 9.46 18.30 -5.39
N LEU A 277 9.34 18.81 -6.60
CA LEU A 277 9.25 20.25 -6.85
C LEU A 277 7.92 20.84 -6.35
N GLN A 278 6.82 20.11 -6.52
CA GLN A 278 5.48 20.57 -6.16
C GLN A 278 4.61 19.41 -5.67
N PRO A 279 4.68 19.06 -4.38
CA PRO A 279 3.89 17.93 -3.86
C PRO A 279 2.42 18.27 -3.61
N LYS A 280 2.05 19.55 -3.53
CA LYS A 280 0.70 20.03 -3.17
C LYS A 280 0.00 20.69 -4.34
N ASN A 281 -1.35 20.79 -4.24
CA ASN A 281 -2.22 21.42 -5.23
C ASN A 281 -2.07 20.82 -6.64
N ARG A 282 -1.99 19.49 -6.73
CA ARG A 282 -1.83 18.74 -7.98
C ARG A 282 -3.03 17.86 -8.25
N LYS A 283 -3.45 17.81 -9.51
CA LYS A 283 -4.40 16.78 -9.97
C LYS A 283 -3.60 15.59 -10.47
N PHE A 284 -3.80 14.45 -9.83
CA PHE A 284 -3.15 13.21 -10.19
C PHE A 284 -4.04 12.01 -9.87
N ALA A 285 -3.77 10.88 -10.50
CA ALA A 285 -4.47 9.62 -10.29
C ALA A 285 -3.53 8.58 -9.68
N ILE A 286 -4.08 7.44 -9.24
CA ILE A 286 -3.29 6.38 -8.61
C ILE A 286 -2.26 5.75 -9.59
N PHE A 287 -2.49 5.84 -10.91
CA PHE A 287 -1.54 5.41 -11.95
C PHE A 287 -0.20 6.16 -11.86
N ASP A 288 -0.23 7.41 -11.39
CA ASP A 288 0.96 8.26 -11.28
C ASP A 288 1.94 7.72 -10.23
N PHE A 289 1.49 6.86 -9.32
CA PHE A 289 2.38 6.23 -8.35
C PHE A 289 3.34 5.23 -8.98
N TYR A 290 3.02 4.59 -10.10
CA TYR A 290 3.94 3.67 -10.77
C TYR A 290 5.30 4.34 -11.12
N PRO A 291 5.36 5.39 -11.95
CA PRO A 291 6.62 6.09 -12.17
C PRO A 291 7.15 6.82 -10.94
N THR A 292 6.26 7.30 -10.05
CA THR A 292 6.65 8.05 -8.86
C THR A 292 7.37 7.16 -7.85
N ILE A 293 6.95 5.91 -7.65
CA ILE A 293 7.65 4.96 -6.77
C ILE A 293 9.06 4.71 -7.29
N LEU A 294 9.24 4.48 -8.59
CA LEU A 294 10.58 4.33 -9.19
C LEU A 294 11.43 5.59 -9.00
N ALA A 295 10.87 6.77 -9.23
CA ALA A 295 11.56 8.03 -9.03
C ALA A 295 11.98 8.22 -7.56
N SER A 296 11.14 7.82 -6.60
CA SER A 296 11.46 7.87 -5.16
C SER A 296 12.66 7.00 -4.77
N LEU A 297 12.96 5.96 -5.56
CA LEU A 297 14.17 5.13 -5.44
C LEU A 297 15.40 5.76 -6.11
N GLY A 298 15.28 6.95 -6.70
CA GLY A 298 16.35 7.63 -7.45
C GLY A 298 16.49 7.15 -8.89
N VAL A 299 15.54 6.37 -9.41
CA VAL A 299 15.54 5.93 -10.79
C VAL A 299 15.15 7.09 -11.72
N LYS A 300 15.97 7.37 -12.70
CA LYS A 300 15.63 8.35 -13.73
C LYS A 300 14.76 7.71 -14.81
N ILE A 301 13.66 8.37 -15.11
CA ILE A 301 12.68 7.92 -16.10
C ILE A 301 12.75 8.90 -17.27
N LYS A 302 13.19 8.43 -18.45
CA LYS A 302 13.20 9.26 -19.65
C LYS A 302 11.77 9.52 -20.11
N GLY A 303 11.36 10.78 -20.16
CA GLY A 303 10.04 11.22 -20.59
C GLY A 303 8.98 11.24 -19.48
N GLU A 304 9.35 10.94 -18.22
CA GLU A 304 8.51 11.08 -17.01
C GLU A 304 7.20 10.26 -16.99
N HIS A 305 7.00 9.34 -17.94
CA HIS A 305 5.77 8.55 -18.05
C HIS A 305 6.05 7.04 -18.07
N LEU A 306 5.23 6.29 -17.35
CA LEU A 306 5.15 4.82 -17.42
C LEU A 306 3.68 4.39 -17.31
N GLY A 307 3.24 3.51 -18.23
CA GLY A 307 1.82 3.20 -18.36
C GLY A 307 1.02 4.47 -18.63
N LEU A 308 -0.08 4.67 -17.89
CA LEU A 308 -0.88 5.91 -17.91
C LEU A 308 -0.37 6.93 -16.87
N GLY A 309 0.62 6.58 -16.09
CA GLY A 309 1.12 7.39 -14.98
C GLY A 309 2.17 8.42 -15.41
N THR A 310 2.19 9.54 -14.69
CA THR A 310 3.19 10.60 -14.76
C THR A 310 3.95 10.71 -13.48
N ASN A 311 5.27 10.83 -13.53
CA ASN A 311 6.10 11.04 -12.35
C ASN A 311 5.70 12.32 -11.61
N LEU A 312 5.55 12.25 -10.29
CA LEU A 312 5.13 13.37 -9.44
C LEU A 312 6.31 14.14 -8.81
N PHE A 313 7.54 13.67 -8.96
CA PHE A 313 8.75 14.37 -8.50
C PHE A 313 9.17 15.52 -9.41
#